data_d870aafc192e32acdb5657aa4d51a287
#
_entry.id   d870aafc192e32acdb5657aa4d51a287
#
_cell.length_a   1.000
_cell.length_b   1.000
_cell.length_c   1.000
_cell.angle_alpha   90.00
_cell.angle_beta   90.00
_cell.angle_gamma   90.00
#
_symmetry.space_group_name_H-M   'P 1'
#
loop_
_entity.id
_entity.type
_entity.pdbx_description
1 polymer ?
#
loop_
_entity_poly.entity_id
_entity_poly.type
_entity_poly.pdbx_seq_one_letter_code
_entity_poly.pdbx_strand_id
1 'polypeptide(L)'
;IAPDIELEAAMQDFIVDSGSDGKNLVRVILTRYPHLKMGQAYKALRKKDVRVNGVRCKTDQPVFSGDRVTLYLPDDVLSGSVAKDAGREVASPPYQIIYADTKLLVVNKSTGVTVHQAGGRRKQEPFLIDLLRRDLEDEQLELSHRLDRQTGGLLLVARQANIVQAVLRLMRQGLLLRRYRCLVRGTPIP
;
A
#
# COMPACT_ATOMS: atom_id res chain seq x y z
N ILE A 1 31.29 -20.02 -20.93
CA ILE A 1 30.73 -20.32 -19.59
C ILE A 1 31.07 -19.10 -18.77
N ALA A 2 30.10 -18.18 -18.66
CA ALA A 2 30.18 -17.04 -17.75
C ALA A 2 29.70 -17.53 -16.38
N PRO A 3 30.38 -17.17 -15.28
CA PRO A 3 29.89 -17.55 -13.94
C PRO A 3 28.62 -16.75 -13.64
N ASP A 4 27.58 -17.46 -13.22
CA ASP A 4 26.39 -16.89 -12.58
C ASP A 4 26.86 -16.13 -11.34
N ILE A 5 26.79 -14.80 -11.42
CA ILE A 5 26.93 -13.93 -10.25
C ILE A 5 25.62 -14.07 -9.49
N GLU A 6 25.53 -15.01 -8.56
CA GLU A 6 24.54 -14.97 -7.49
C GLU A 6 24.76 -13.64 -6.76
N LEU A 7 23.86 -12.67 -6.97
CA LEU A 7 23.77 -11.50 -6.11
C LEU A 7 23.39 -12.03 -4.73
N GLU A 8 24.37 -12.14 -3.84
CA GLU A 8 24.11 -12.37 -2.41
C GLU A 8 23.18 -11.26 -1.94
N ALA A 9 21.95 -11.63 -1.61
CA ALA A 9 21.02 -10.71 -0.98
C ALA A 9 21.60 -10.31 0.37
N ALA A 10 22.05 -9.07 0.50
CA ALA A 10 22.58 -8.56 1.76
C ALA A 10 21.49 -8.68 2.82
N MET A 11 21.88 -9.27 3.96
CA MET A 11 21.02 -9.43 5.12
C MET A 11 21.19 -8.21 6.03
N GLN A 12 20.15 -7.41 6.17
CA GLN A 12 20.10 -6.28 7.10
C GLN A 12 19.11 -6.58 8.21
N ASP A 13 19.54 -6.38 9.47
CA ASP A 13 18.64 -6.54 10.62
C ASP A 13 18.64 -5.29 11.52
N PHE A 14 17.52 -5.11 12.22
CA PHE A 14 17.37 -4.08 13.23
C PHE A 14 16.41 -4.52 14.33
N ILE A 15 16.51 -3.89 15.50
CA ILE A 15 15.59 -4.08 16.61
C ILE A 15 14.55 -2.94 16.59
N VAL A 16 13.29 -3.29 16.76
CA VAL A 16 12.19 -2.34 16.87
C VAL A 16 12.32 -1.54 18.15
N ASP A 17 12.35 -0.22 18.05
CA ASP A 17 12.43 0.70 19.18
C ASP A 17 11.06 0.91 19.87
N SER A 18 11.08 1.49 21.07
CA SER A 18 9.85 1.80 21.83
C SER A 18 8.93 2.81 21.14
N GLY A 19 9.48 3.70 20.30
CA GLY A 19 8.70 4.66 19.51
C GLY A 19 7.91 4.02 18.37
N SER A 20 8.23 2.76 18.05
CA SER A 20 7.59 1.97 16.99
C SER A 20 6.71 0.83 17.53
N ASP A 21 6.52 0.76 18.83
CA ASP A 21 5.71 -0.26 19.50
C ASP A 21 4.27 -0.30 18.96
N GLY A 22 3.78 -1.50 18.60
CA GLY A 22 2.44 -1.72 18.05
C GLY A 22 2.20 -1.16 16.65
N LYS A 23 3.21 -0.58 15.99
CA LYS A 23 3.09 -0.12 14.59
C LYS A 23 3.20 -1.28 13.62
N ASN A 24 2.58 -1.12 12.45
CA ASN A 24 2.67 -2.10 11.37
C ASN A 24 4.10 -2.22 10.84
N LEU A 25 4.53 -3.44 10.54
CA LEU A 25 5.87 -3.82 10.09
C LEU A 25 6.35 -2.98 8.88
N VAL A 26 5.51 -2.79 7.86
CA VAL A 26 5.86 -1.98 6.68
C VAL A 26 6.15 -0.54 7.08
N ARG A 27 5.35 0.05 7.97
CA ARG A 27 5.58 1.41 8.46
C ARG A 27 6.91 1.54 9.20
N VAL A 28 7.26 0.55 10.02
CA VAL A 28 8.54 0.51 10.75
C VAL A 28 9.70 0.38 9.78
N ILE A 29 9.60 -0.52 8.79
CA ILE A 29 10.61 -0.69 7.73
C ILE A 29 10.81 0.63 6.96
N LEU A 30 9.75 1.29 6.52
CA LEU A 30 9.84 2.56 5.76
C LEU A 30 10.36 3.73 6.61
N THR A 31 10.12 3.72 7.91
CA THR A 31 10.72 4.70 8.83
C THR A 31 12.23 4.48 8.95
N ARG A 32 12.67 3.22 9.00
CA ARG A 32 14.09 2.86 9.12
C ARG A 32 14.85 3.04 7.80
N TYR A 33 14.19 2.78 6.67
CA TYR A 33 14.74 2.87 5.32
C TYR A 33 13.90 3.85 4.47
N PRO A 34 14.11 5.17 4.61
CA PRO A 34 13.25 6.19 3.97
C PRO A 34 13.31 6.16 2.43
N HIS A 35 14.37 5.59 1.86
CA HIS A 35 14.53 5.45 0.40
C HIS A 35 13.81 4.24 -0.18
N LEU A 36 13.38 3.29 0.67
CA LEU A 36 12.62 2.12 0.22
C LEU A 36 11.20 2.54 -0.17
N LYS A 37 10.81 2.24 -1.40
CA LYS A 37 9.44 2.50 -1.86
C LYS A 37 8.47 1.53 -1.19
N MET A 38 7.25 2.00 -0.90
CA MET A 38 6.20 1.19 -0.26
C MET A 38 5.92 -0.11 -1.02
N GLY A 39 5.88 -0.06 -2.36
CA GLY A 39 5.73 -1.24 -3.22
C GLY A 39 6.84 -2.27 -3.03
N GLN A 40 8.08 -1.83 -2.86
CA GLN A 40 9.22 -2.73 -2.60
C GLN A 40 9.08 -3.42 -1.24
N ALA A 41 8.63 -2.71 -0.20
CA ALA A 41 8.39 -3.31 1.11
C ALA A 41 7.28 -4.39 1.06
N TYR A 42 6.15 -4.11 0.41
CA TYR A 42 5.09 -5.10 0.21
C TYR A 42 5.51 -6.26 -0.69
N LYS A 43 6.34 -6.01 -1.71
CA LYS A 43 6.91 -7.05 -2.58
C LYS A 43 7.83 -7.98 -1.77
N ALA A 44 8.67 -7.42 -0.89
CA ALA A 44 9.53 -8.21 0.00
C ALA A 44 8.71 -9.11 0.93
N LEU A 45 7.61 -8.61 1.51
CA LEU A 45 6.69 -9.44 2.29
C LEU A 45 6.10 -10.59 1.47
N ARG A 46 5.60 -10.32 0.25
CA ARG A 46 5.06 -11.36 -0.64
C ARG A 46 6.09 -12.42 -1.00
N LYS A 47 7.34 -12.02 -1.24
CA LYS A 47 8.46 -12.93 -1.53
C LYS A 47 9.00 -13.64 -0.29
N LYS A 48 8.52 -13.29 0.91
CA LYS A 48 8.99 -13.82 2.19
C LYS A 48 10.44 -13.42 2.52
N ASP A 49 10.87 -12.29 1.99
CA ASP A 49 12.21 -11.71 2.20
C ASP A 49 12.28 -10.87 3.49
N VAL A 50 11.22 -10.90 4.30
CA VAL A 50 11.15 -10.24 5.61
C VAL A 50 10.89 -11.28 6.71
N ARG A 51 11.64 -11.18 7.79
CA ARG A 51 11.43 -12.01 9.00
C ARG A 51 11.28 -11.11 10.23
N VAL A 52 10.45 -11.55 11.17
CA VAL A 52 10.35 -10.99 12.51
C VAL A 52 10.67 -12.11 13.49
N ASN A 53 11.68 -11.91 14.34
CA ASN A 53 12.19 -12.92 15.29
C ASN A 53 12.53 -14.25 14.60
N GLY A 54 13.12 -14.19 13.40
CA GLY A 54 13.46 -15.36 12.58
C GLY A 54 12.31 -15.99 11.81
N VAL A 55 11.05 -15.61 12.07
CA VAL A 55 9.86 -16.14 11.40
C VAL A 55 9.55 -15.32 10.14
N ARG A 56 9.33 -15.98 9.00
CA ARG A 56 8.98 -15.34 7.73
C ARG A 56 7.60 -14.70 7.78
N CYS A 57 7.55 -13.40 7.46
CA CYS A 57 6.31 -12.64 7.39
C CYS A 57 5.81 -12.57 5.94
N LYS A 58 4.52 -12.80 5.74
CA LYS A 58 3.83 -12.67 4.44
C LYS A 58 2.89 -11.48 4.40
N THR A 59 2.55 -10.93 5.56
CA THR A 59 1.56 -9.87 5.74
C THR A 59 2.15 -8.74 6.56
N ASP A 60 1.58 -7.56 6.38
CA ASP A 60 1.86 -6.42 7.24
C ASP A 60 1.17 -6.64 8.59
N GLN A 61 1.96 -6.87 9.62
CA GLN A 61 1.51 -7.19 10.98
C GLN A 61 2.07 -6.19 11.99
N PRO A 62 1.43 -6.01 13.17
CA PRO A 62 2.02 -5.24 14.25
C PRO A 62 3.36 -5.86 14.70
N VAL A 63 4.32 -5.00 15.01
CA VAL A 63 5.60 -5.35 15.64
C VAL A 63 5.75 -4.59 16.93
N PHE A 64 6.49 -5.16 17.87
CA PHE A 64 6.63 -4.63 19.21
C PHE A 64 8.08 -4.29 19.54
N SER A 65 8.27 -3.41 20.53
CA SER A 65 9.59 -3.04 21.00
C SER A 65 10.40 -4.28 21.42
N GLY A 66 11.62 -4.39 20.90
CA GLY A 66 12.47 -5.55 21.09
C GLY A 66 12.39 -6.61 19.99
N ASP A 67 11.39 -6.56 19.11
CA ASP A 67 11.31 -7.47 17.96
C ASP A 67 12.51 -7.24 17.02
N ARG A 68 13.12 -8.35 16.56
CA ARG A 68 14.18 -8.31 15.55
C ARG A 68 13.57 -8.47 14.16
N VAL A 69 13.72 -7.45 13.34
CA VAL A 69 13.30 -7.46 11.92
C VAL A 69 14.51 -7.70 11.04
N THR A 70 14.45 -8.72 10.19
CA THR A 70 15.51 -9.06 9.22
C THR A 70 14.95 -8.90 7.81
N LEU A 71 15.67 -8.15 6.95
CA LEU A 71 15.36 -7.91 5.54
C LEU A 71 16.41 -8.59 4.67
N TYR A 72 15.94 -9.36 3.69
CA TYR A 72 16.79 -9.99 2.65
C TYR A 72 16.58 -9.21 1.36
N LEU A 73 17.10 -7.99 1.32
CA LEU A 73 17.02 -7.09 0.17
C LEU A 73 18.43 -6.62 -0.21
N PRO A 74 18.71 -6.39 -1.51
CA PRO A 74 19.98 -5.84 -1.94
C PRO A 74 20.26 -4.47 -1.29
N ASP A 75 21.51 -4.22 -0.94
CA ASP A 75 21.93 -2.99 -0.26
C ASP A 75 21.62 -1.73 -1.07
N ASP A 76 21.68 -1.81 -2.38
CA ASP A 76 21.31 -0.74 -3.32
C ASP A 76 19.83 -0.35 -3.22
N VAL A 77 18.96 -1.32 -2.93
CA VAL A 77 17.52 -1.09 -2.70
C VAL A 77 17.29 -0.42 -1.35
N LEU A 78 18.04 -0.81 -0.32
CA LEU A 78 17.90 -0.27 1.05
C LEU A 78 18.55 1.10 1.20
N SER A 79 19.69 1.34 0.53
CA SER A 79 20.43 2.60 0.57
C SER A 79 19.92 3.66 -0.42
N GLY A 80 19.03 3.27 -1.34
CA GLY A 80 18.53 4.19 -2.37
C GLY A 80 19.52 4.51 -3.48
N SER A 81 20.58 3.69 -3.64
CA SER A 81 21.62 3.92 -4.66
C SER A 81 21.22 3.49 -6.07
N VAL A 82 20.05 2.90 -6.28
CA VAL A 82 19.56 2.52 -7.61
C VAL A 82 18.76 3.63 -8.27
N ALA A 83 19.35 4.12 -9.34
CA ALA A 83 18.81 4.94 -10.44
C ALA A 83 18.13 6.25 -10.03
N LYS A 84 18.91 7.31 -10.23
CA LYS A 84 18.44 8.66 -10.51
C LYS A 84 17.39 8.63 -11.63
N ASP A 85 16.11 8.56 -11.27
CA ASP A 85 15.11 9.30 -12.03
C ASP A 85 15.20 10.75 -11.56
N ALA A 86 16.14 11.46 -12.15
CA ALA A 86 16.41 12.85 -11.89
C ALA A 86 15.20 13.68 -12.32
N GLY A 87 14.60 14.41 -11.36
CA GLY A 87 13.86 15.60 -11.67
C GLY A 87 12.33 15.55 -11.60
N ARG A 88 11.72 14.71 -10.75
CA ARG A 88 10.34 14.97 -10.33
C ARG A 88 10.32 15.12 -8.81
N GLU A 89 9.96 16.32 -8.34
CA GLU A 89 9.43 16.48 -6.99
C GLU A 89 8.41 15.35 -6.79
N VAL A 90 8.71 14.42 -5.87
CA VAL A 90 7.80 13.32 -5.56
C VAL A 90 6.67 13.95 -4.75
N ALA A 91 5.69 14.53 -5.45
CA ALA A 91 4.43 14.88 -4.84
C ALA A 91 3.92 13.64 -4.11
N SER A 92 3.60 13.78 -2.83
CA SER A 92 3.04 12.68 -2.04
C SER A 92 1.92 12.02 -2.82
N PRO A 93 1.84 10.67 -2.84
CA PRO A 93 0.81 10.00 -3.61
C PRO A 93 -0.56 10.51 -3.16
N PRO A 94 -1.53 10.66 -4.08
CA PRO A 94 -2.84 11.23 -3.78
C PRO A 94 -3.72 10.23 -3.00
N TYR A 95 -3.11 9.38 -2.22
CA TYR A 95 -3.75 8.39 -1.34
C TYR A 95 -2.81 8.00 -0.20
N GLN A 96 -3.40 7.44 0.85
CA GLN A 96 -2.69 6.84 1.98
C GLN A 96 -3.23 5.43 2.21
N ILE A 97 -2.36 4.43 2.36
CA ILE A 97 -2.76 3.09 2.78
C ILE A 97 -2.98 3.11 4.30
N ILE A 98 -4.21 2.83 4.72
CA ILE A 98 -4.62 2.79 6.13
C ILE A 98 -4.46 1.39 6.69
N TYR A 99 -4.76 0.37 5.85
CA TYR A 99 -4.65 -1.04 6.20
C TYR A 99 -4.27 -1.85 4.96
N ALA A 100 -3.49 -2.91 5.13
CA ALA A 100 -3.16 -3.85 4.07
C ALA A 100 -2.90 -5.24 4.65
N ASP A 101 -3.49 -6.26 4.03
CA ASP A 101 -3.17 -7.67 4.25
C ASP A 101 -3.01 -8.42 2.92
N THR A 102 -3.03 -9.76 2.95
CA THR A 102 -2.93 -10.60 1.73
C THR A 102 -4.17 -10.57 0.85
N LYS A 103 -5.30 -10.05 1.33
CA LYS A 103 -6.61 -10.08 0.66
C LYS A 103 -7.12 -8.70 0.32
N LEU A 104 -6.89 -7.72 1.17
CA LEU A 104 -7.56 -6.42 1.13
C LEU A 104 -6.60 -5.27 1.46
N LEU A 105 -6.85 -4.13 0.82
CA LEU A 105 -6.31 -2.82 1.17
C LEU A 105 -7.45 -1.90 1.58
N VAL A 106 -7.22 -1.08 2.60
CA VAL A 106 -8.04 0.09 2.91
C VAL A 106 -7.22 1.33 2.57
N VAL A 107 -7.71 2.10 1.63
CA VAL A 107 -7.00 3.26 1.09
C VAL A 107 -7.79 4.52 1.40
N ASN A 108 -7.17 5.51 2.01
CA ASN A 108 -7.73 6.85 2.14
C ASN A 108 -7.37 7.65 0.87
N LYS A 109 -8.37 7.87 0.01
CA LYS A 109 -8.23 8.61 -1.25
C LYS A 109 -8.33 10.12 -0.99
N SER A 110 -7.42 10.89 -1.56
CA SER A 110 -7.54 12.35 -1.59
C SER A 110 -8.67 12.81 -2.51
N THR A 111 -9.19 14.01 -2.29
CA THR A 111 -10.10 14.68 -3.24
C THR A 111 -9.36 15.00 -4.55
N GLY A 112 -10.10 15.16 -5.64
CA GLY A 112 -9.53 15.52 -6.94
C GLY A 112 -9.07 14.34 -7.79
N VAL A 113 -8.94 13.13 -7.23
CA VAL A 113 -8.46 11.91 -7.91
C VAL A 113 -9.60 11.03 -8.38
N THR A 114 -9.54 10.61 -9.63
CA THR A 114 -10.51 9.67 -10.21
C THR A 114 -10.08 8.24 -9.88
N VAL A 115 -11.03 7.40 -9.46
CA VAL A 115 -10.73 6.04 -8.99
C VAL A 115 -10.42 5.09 -10.15
N HIS A 116 -11.22 5.12 -11.24
CA HIS A 116 -11.04 4.30 -12.44
C HIS A 116 -11.61 4.99 -13.67
N GLN A 117 -11.32 4.48 -14.85
CA GLN A 117 -11.81 5.03 -16.10
C GLN A 117 -13.36 4.93 -16.17
N ALA A 118 -14.02 6.08 -16.24
CA ALA A 118 -15.44 6.18 -16.57
C ALA A 118 -15.56 6.68 -18.00
N GLY A 119 -16.05 5.82 -18.90
CA GLY A 119 -16.46 6.12 -20.29
C GLY A 119 -15.74 7.24 -21.04
N GLY A 120 -14.92 6.89 -22.02
CA GLY A 120 -14.63 7.71 -23.20
C GLY A 120 -13.75 8.96 -23.08
N ARG A 121 -13.28 9.37 -21.93
CA ARG A 121 -12.37 10.53 -21.80
C ARG A 121 -10.91 10.13 -21.87
N ARG A 122 -10.14 10.83 -22.69
CA ARG A 122 -8.68 10.67 -22.84
C ARG A 122 -8.00 10.83 -21.49
N LYS A 123 -7.07 9.89 -21.18
CA LYS A 123 -6.16 9.91 -20.04
C LYS A 123 -5.34 11.21 -20.02
N GLN A 124 -5.68 12.16 -19.19
CA GLN A 124 -4.77 13.25 -18.83
C GLN A 124 -4.12 13.02 -17.45
N GLU A 125 -4.78 12.24 -16.58
CA GLU A 125 -4.29 11.94 -15.23
C GLU A 125 -4.45 10.43 -14.96
N PRO A 126 -3.50 9.79 -14.27
CA PRO A 126 -3.61 8.39 -13.90
C PRO A 126 -4.76 8.17 -12.93
N PHE A 127 -5.47 7.05 -13.08
CA PHE A 127 -6.50 6.64 -12.14
C PHE A 127 -5.89 6.11 -10.85
N LEU A 128 -6.60 6.22 -9.73
CA LEU A 128 -6.13 5.73 -8.44
C LEU A 128 -5.75 4.25 -8.49
N ILE A 129 -6.53 3.43 -9.19
CA ILE A 129 -6.22 1.98 -9.30
C ILE A 129 -4.91 1.73 -10.06
N ASP A 130 -4.62 2.53 -11.10
CA ASP A 130 -3.37 2.40 -11.86
C ASP A 130 -2.17 2.84 -11.00
N LEU A 131 -2.33 3.89 -10.19
CA LEU A 131 -1.32 4.33 -9.23
C LEU A 131 -1.05 3.25 -8.19
N LEU A 132 -2.10 2.66 -7.61
CA LEU A 132 -1.97 1.59 -6.62
C LEU A 132 -1.28 0.35 -7.20
N ARG A 133 -1.67 -0.09 -8.41
CA ARG A 133 -1.04 -1.22 -9.10
C ARG A 133 0.45 -0.98 -9.32
N ARG A 134 0.79 0.19 -9.85
CA ARG A 134 2.19 0.58 -10.09
C ARG A 134 2.98 0.67 -8.79
N ASP A 135 2.47 1.40 -7.79
CA ASP A 135 3.20 1.70 -6.56
C ASP A 135 3.35 0.48 -5.66
N LEU A 136 2.40 -0.47 -5.73
CA LEU A 136 2.43 -1.73 -4.99
C LEU A 136 2.96 -2.92 -5.82
N GLU A 137 3.27 -2.70 -7.10
CA GLU A 137 3.68 -3.74 -8.06
C GLU A 137 2.72 -4.95 -8.05
N ASP A 138 1.41 -4.66 -8.06
CA ASP A 138 0.35 -5.65 -7.93
C ASP A 138 -0.78 -5.37 -8.93
N GLU A 139 -0.66 -5.99 -10.12
CA GLU A 139 -1.63 -5.82 -11.22
C GLU A 139 -3.00 -6.45 -10.93
N GLN A 140 -3.08 -7.32 -9.91
CA GLN A 140 -4.32 -8.02 -9.55
C GLN A 140 -5.25 -7.18 -8.67
N LEU A 141 -4.83 -5.97 -8.27
CA LEU A 141 -5.65 -5.09 -7.45
C LEU A 141 -6.94 -4.73 -8.18
N GLU A 142 -8.06 -4.94 -7.51
CA GLU A 142 -9.40 -4.63 -8.02
C GLU A 142 -10.20 -3.78 -7.03
N LEU A 143 -11.03 -2.90 -7.60
CA LEU A 143 -11.90 -2.04 -6.81
C LEU A 143 -13.15 -2.79 -6.36
N SER A 144 -13.44 -2.77 -5.07
CA SER A 144 -14.71 -3.30 -4.54
C SER A 144 -15.86 -2.29 -4.66
N HIS A 145 -15.54 -0.99 -4.68
CA HIS A 145 -16.49 0.11 -4.87
C HIS A 145 -15.75 1.36 -5.36
N ARG A 146 -16.47 2.43 -5.58
CA ARG A 146 -15.89 3.69 -6.06
C ARG A 146 -16.29 4.85 -5.16
N LEU A 147 -15.47 5.89 -5.19
CA LEU A 147 -15.74 7.24 -4.70
C LEU A 147 -15.65 8.18 -5.91
N ASP A 148 -16.44 9.23 -5.91
CA ASP A 148 -16.35 10.26 -6.96
C ASP A 148 -15.05 11.05 -6.86
N ARG A 149 -14.69 11.75 -7.92
CA ARG A 149 -13.43 12.52 -7.99
C ARG A 149 -13.29 13.49 -6.81
N GLN A 150 -14.35 14.22 -6.48
CA GLN A 150 -14.37 15.22 -5.43
C GLN A 150 -14.60 14.63 -4.02
N THR A 151 -14.91 13.35 -3.91
CA THR A 151 -15.09 12.66 -2.64
C THR A 151 -13.76 12.10 -2.15
N GLY A 152 -13.29 12.55 -0.99
CA GLY A 152 -12.18 11.94 -0.26
C GLY A 152 -12.67 10.86 0.69
N GLY A 153 -11.75 9.99 1.15
CA GLY A 153 -12.05 9.01 2.19
C GLY A 153 -11.74 7.57 1.82
N LEU A 154 -12.30 6.64 2.59
CA LEU A 154 -11.90 5.24 2.58
C LEU A 154 -12.47 4.50 1.37
N LEU A 155 -11.58 3.74 0.73
CA LEU A 155 -11.85 2.88 -0.41
C LEU A 155 -11.30 1.48 -0.11
N LEU A 156 -12.10 0.45 -0.38
CA LEU A 156 -11.70 -0.95 -0.26
C LEU A 156 -11.19 -1.45 -1.62
N VAL A 157 -9.96 -1.93 -1.64
CA VAL A 157 -9.30 -2.47 -2.82
C VAL A 157 -8.93 -3.91 -2.54
N ALA A 158 -9.43 -4.84 -3.33
CA ALA A 158 -9.18 -6.26 -3.18
C ALA A 158 -7.93 -6.69 -3.97
N ARG A 159 -7.23 -7.70 -3.48
CA ARG A 159 -6.09 -8.31 -4.18
C ARG A 159 -6.49 -9.47 -5.09
N GLN A 160 -7.76 -9.88 -5.03
CA GLN A 160 -8.29 -11.01 -5.80
C GLN A 160 -9.78 -10.81 -6.09
N ALA A 161 -10.25 -11.28 -7.23
CA ALA A 161 -11.65 -11.13 -7.66
C ALA A 161 -12.68 -11.74 -6.68
N ASN A 162 -12.34 -12.87 -6.05
CA ASN A 162 -13.21 -13.50 -5.04
C ASN A 162 -13.42 -12.59 -3.80
N ILE A 163 -12.44 -11.78 -3.45
CA ILE A 163 -12.53 -10.82 -2.34
C ILE A 163 -13.44 -9.64 -2.73
N VAL A 164 -13.38 -9.18 -3.99
CA VAL A 164 -14.35 -8.19 -4.51
C VAL A 164 -15.77 -8.69 -4.28
N GLN A 165 -16.07 -9.94 -4.67
CA GLN A 165 -17.40 -10.53 -4.51
C GLN A 165 -17.81 -10.66 -3.04
N ALA A 166 -16.87 -10.99 -2.15
CA ALA A 166 -17.13 -11.02 -0.71
C ALA A 166 -17.48 -9.65 -0.16
N VAL A 167 -16.74 -8.61 -0.51
CA VAL A 167 -17.02 -7.21 -0.10
C VAL A 167 -18.37 -6.75 -0.63
N LEU A 168 -18.68 -7.00 -1.91
CA LEU A 168 -19.97 -6.65 -2.51
C LEU A 168 -21.14 -7.36 -1.83
N ARG A 169 -20.94 -8.61 -1.38
CA ARG A 169 -21.96 -9.36 -0.63
C ARG A 169 -22.21 -8.71 0.74
N LEU A 170 -21.15 -8.36 1.47
CA LEU A 170 -21.28 -7.68 2.77
C LEU A 170 -21.99 -6.33 2.62
N MET A 171 -21.71 -5.57 1.55
CA MET A 171 -22.41 -4.31 1.25
C MET A 171 -23.90 -4.53 1.00
N ARG A 172 -24.27 -5.55 0.20
CA ARG A 172 -25.68 -5.87 -0.08
C ARG A 172 -26.45 -6.34 1.15
N GLN A 173 -25.78 -7.01 2.05
CA GLN A 173 -26.35 -7.48 3.33
C GLN A 173 -26.42 -6.38 4.40
N GLY A 174 -25.94 -5.17 4.13
CA GLY A 174 -25.88 -4.09 5.12
C GLY A 174 -24.86 -4.30 6.24
N LEU A 175 -23.99 -5.33 6.12
CA LEU A 175 -22.95 -5.64 7.12
C LEU A 175 -21.74 -4.73 6.99
N LEU A 176 -21.58 -4.06 5.84
CA LEU A 176 -20.56 -3.04 5.60
C LEU A 176 -21.26 -1.69 5.40
N LEU A 177 -21.20 -0.84 6.42
CA LEU A 177 -21.84 0.46 6.43
C LEU A 177 -20.92 1.52 5.85
N ARG A 178 -21.45 2.31 4.91
CA ARG A 178 -20.76 3.48 4.34
C ARG A 178 -21.35 4.74 4.93
N ARG A 179 -20.54 5.53 5.64
CA ARG A 179 -20.94 6.80 6.22
C ARG A 179 -20.17 7.93 5.54
N TYR A 180 -20.87 9.03 5.29
CA TYR A 180 -20.31 10.22 4.68
C TYR A 180 -20.57 11.45 5.54
N ARG A 181 -19.64 12.40 5.49
CA ARG A 181 -19.86 13.76 5.99
C ARG A 181 -19.80 14.71 4.81
N CYS A 182 -20.73 15.63 4.75
CA CYS A 182 -20.75 16.68 3.74
C CYS A 182 -21.02 18.04 4.38
N LEU A 183 -20.50 19.08 3.75
CA LEU A 183 -20.87 20.45 4.05
C LEU A 183 -21.92 20.88 3.04
N VAL A 184 -23.06 21.38 3.51
CA VAL A 184 -24.15 21.88 2.66
C VAL A 184 -24.35 23.37 2.92
N ARG A 185 -24.80 24.10 1.90
CA ARG A 185 -25.17 25.49 2.03
C ARG A 185 -26.67 25.58 2.35
N GLY A 186 -27.03 26.30 3.41
CA GLY A 186 -28.41 26.45 3.87
C GLY A 186 -28.77 25.52 5.01
N THR A 187 -30.06 25.45 5.36
CA THR A 187 -30.57 24.57 6.40
C THR A 187 -30.98 23.23 5.77
N PRO A 188 -30.47 22.08 6.26
CA PRO A 188 -30.91 20.77 5.80
C PRO A 188 -32.43 20.65 6.00
N ILE A 189 -33.13 20.20 4.99
CA ILE A 189 -34.55 19.80 5.11
C ILE A 189 -34.56 18.42 5.78
N PRO A 190 -35.34 18.21 6.89
CA PRO A 190 -35.42 16.96 7.60
C PRO A 190 -35.94 15.82 6.72
#